data_3b1b811bc2cf2bbc983efc8cb176aad2
#
_entry.id   3b1b811bc2cf2bbc983efc8cb176aad2
#
_cell.length_a   1.000
_cell.length_b   1.000
_cell.length_c   1.000
_cell.angle_alpha   90.00
_cell.angle_beta   90.00
_cell.angle_gamma   90.00
#
_symmetry.space_group_name_H-M   'P 1'
#
loop_
_entity.id
_entity.type
_entity.pdbx_description
1 polymer ?
#
loop_
_entity_poly.entity_id
_entity_poly.type
_entity_poly.pdbx_seq_one_letter_code
_entity_poly.pdbx_strand_id
1 'polypeptide(L)'
;MKKILFLDRDGTLITEPATFQIDSLAKFALEPEVVPALRRLRDAGYTFVMVTNQDGLGTPSFREEEFRPLQNLLVDILSSQGIVFEAVRVCPHTAADRCDCRKP
;
A
#
# COMPACT_ATOMS: atom_id res chain seq x y z
N MET A 1 23.10 1.37 12.09
CA MET A 1 22.52 2.12 10.96
C MET A 1 21.10 1.63 10.69
N LYS A 2 20.17 2.54 10.54
CA LYS A 2 18.77 2.21 10.26
C LYS A 2 18.62 1.88 8.77
N LYS A 3 18.03 0.71 8.48
CA LYS A 3 17.73 0.30 7.11
C LYS A 3 16.26 0.56 6.84
N ILE A 4 15.95 1.44 5.90
CA ILE A 4 14.57 1.78 5.55
C ILE A 4 14.28 1.28 4.14
N LEU A 5 13.19 0.53 3.99
CA LEU A 5 12.72 0.05 2.71
C LEU A 5 11.39 0.71 2.38
N PHE A 6 11.36 1.42 1.26
CA PHE A 6 10.13 2.04 0.76
C PHE A 6 9.43 1.04 -0.14
N LEU A 7 8.18 0.73 0.19
CA LEU A 7 7.40 -0.28 -0.52
C LEU A 7 6.18 0.34 -1.18
N ASP A 8 6.00 0.03 -2.46
CA ASP A 8 4.75 0.31 -3.14
C ASP A 8 3.68 -0.65 -2.63
N ARG A 9 2.41 -0.31 -2.79
CA ARG A 9 1.29 -1.12 -2.35
C ARG A 9 0.77 -2.02 -3.47
N ASP A 10 0.17 -1.40 -4.51
CA ASP A 10 -0.49 -2.15 -5.59
C ASP A 10 0.56 -2.76 -6.52
N GLY A 11 0.47 -4.08 -6.70
CA GLY A 11 1.45 -4.82 -7.49
C GLY A 11 2.70 -5.24 -6.73
N THR A 12 2.84 -4.83 -5.46
CA THR A 12 3.99 -5.19 -4.61
C THR A 12 3.52 -5.92 -3.37
N LEU A 13 2.64 -5.32 -2.59
CA LEU A 13 2.08 -5.91 -1.36
C LEU A 13 0.78 -6.65 -1.65
N ILE A 14 -0.06 -6.06 -2.48
CA ILE A 14 -1.33 -6.64 -2.91
C ILE A 14 -1.38 -6.68 -4.43
N THR A 15 -2.13 -7.63 -4.95
CA THR A 15 -2.26 -7.82 -6.39
C THR A 15 -2.99 -6.62 -7.00
N GLU A 16 -2.43 -6.07 -8.08
CA GLU A 16 -3.05 -4.96 -8.79
C GLU A 16 -4.15 -5.49 -9.71
N PRO A 17 -5.41 -5.02 -9.55
CA PRO A 17 -6.51 -5.46 -10.41
C PRO A 17 -6.45 -4.79 -11.77
N ALA A 18 -7.21 -5.33 -12.75
CA ALA A 18 -7.27 -4.77 -14.10
C ALA A 18 -7.79 -3.34 -14.11
N THR A 19 -8.59 -2.94 -13.13
CA THR A 19 -9.12 -1.57 -13.00
C THR A 19 -8.15 -0.61 -12.31
N PHE A 20 -7.01 -1.10 -11.82
CA PHE A 20 -5.99 -0.32 -11.10
C PHE A 20 -6.49 0.32 -9.80
N GLN A 21 -7.67 -0.08 -9.30
CA GLN A 21 -8.21 0.39 -8.03
C GLN A 21 -8.66 -0.79 -7.17
N ILE A 22 -8.22 -0.83 -5.92
CA ILE A 22 -8.73 -1.79 -4.93
C ILE A 22 -9.85 -1.07 -4.18
N ASP A 23 -11.05 -1.13 -4.73
CA ASP A 23 -12.22 -0.42 -4.21
C ASP A 23 -13.28 -1.35 -3.63
N SER A 24 -13.01 -2.65 -3.61
CA SER A 24 -13.91 -3.65 -3.02
C SER A 24 -13.09 -4.83 -2.48
N LEU A 25 -13.67 -5.53 -1.50
CA LEU A 25 -13.03 -6.72 -0.93
C LEU A 25 -12.79 -7.81 -1.98
N ALA A 26 -13.64 -7.89 -2.99
CA ALA A 26 -13.49 -8.89 -4.06
C ALA A 26 -12.19 -8.72 -4.85
N LYS A 27 -11.65 -7.50 -4.87
CA LYS A 27 -10.39 -7.19 -5.58
C LYS A 27 -9.15 -7.35 -4.68
N PHE A 28 -9.35 -7.55 -3.38
CA PHE A 28 -8.26 -7.57 -2.41
C PHE A 28 -7.60 -8.94 -2.37
N ALA A 29 -6.30 -8.99 -2.63
CA ALA A 29 -5.50 -10.19 -2.48
C ALA A 29 -4.05 -9.81 -2.23
N LEU A 30 -3.39 -10.47 -1.29
CA LEU A 30 -1.97 -10.28 -1.06
C LEU A 30 -1.18 -10.88 -2.23
N GLU A 31 -0.06 -10.24 -2.57
CA GLU A 31 0.87 -10.83 -3.52
C GLU A 31 1.41 -12.15 -2.98
N PRO A 32 1.58 -13.17 -3.83
CA PRO A 32 2.17 -14.43 -3.39
C PRO A 32 3.54 -14.21 -2.73
N GLU A 33 3.80 -14.92 -1.64
CA GLU A 33 5.08 -14.88 -0.92
C GLU A 33 5.40 -13.56 -0.21
N VAL A 34 4.47 -12.57 -0.20
CA VAL A 34 4.76 -11.26 0.38
C VAL A 34 5.03 -11.34 1.88
N VAL A 35 4.24 -12.11 2.62
CA VAL A 35 4.41 -12.21 4.08
C VAL A 35 5.75 -12.83 4.46
N PRO A 36 6.12 -14.02 3.94
CA PRO A 36 7.45 -14.57 4.26
C PRO A 36 8.60 -13.67 3.80
N ALA A 37 8.46 -13.00 2.66
CA ALA A 37 9.51 -12.09 2.18
C ALA A 37 9.70 -10.90 3.12
N LEU A 38 8.60 -10.27 3.56
CA LEU A 38 8.68 -9.14 4.48
C LEU A 38 9.20 -9.56 5.86
N ARG A 39 8.85 -10.76 6.32
CA ARG A 39 9.35 -11.28 7.59
C ARG A 39 10.87 -11.47 7.54
N ARG A 40 11.39 -11.99 6.42
CA ARG A 40 12.84 -12.11 6.23
C ARG A 40 13.54 -10.76 6.25
N LEU A 41 12.96 -9.76 5.59
CA LEU A 41 13.52 -8.41 5.57
C LEU A 41 13.47 -7.77 6.96
N ARG A 42 12.37 -7.95 7.69
CA ARG A 42 12.25 -7.49 9.07
C ARG A 42 13.35 -8.10 9.94
N ASP A 43 13.55 -9.42 9.83
CA ASP A 43 14.56 -10.13 10.61
C ASP A 43 15.97 -9.69 10.24
N ALA A 44 16.16 -9.20 9.02
CA ALA A 44 17.42 -8.62 8.57
C ALA A 44 17.62 -7.16 9.01
N GLY A 45 16.68 -6.60 9.77
CA GLY A 45 16.77 -5.25 10.34
C GLY A 45 16.15 -4.14 9.54
N TYR A 46 15.35 -4.45 8.52
CA TYR A 46 14.68 -3.42 7.73
C TYR A 46 13.45 -2.87 8.44
N THR A 47 13.28 -1.55 8.33
CA THR A 47 12.08 -0.83 8.70
C THR A 47 11.32 -0.48 7.44
N PHE A 48 10.00 -0.55 7.46
CA PHE A 48 9.17 -0.40 6.27
C PHE A 48 8.41 0.92 6.27
N VAL A 49 8.37 1.55 5.11
CA VAL A 49 7.53 2.72 4.82
C VAL A 49 6.74 2.40 3.55
N MET A 50 5.41 2.50 3.63
CA MET A 50 4.56 2.32 2.46
C MET A 50 4.40 3.65 1.73
N VAL A 51 4.60 3.65 0.41
CA VAL A 51 4.38 4.81 -0.44
C VAL A 51 3.54 4.38 -1.63
N THR A 52 2.37 4.97 -1.80
CA THR A 52 1.43 4.54 -2.83
C THR A 52 0.74 5.72 -3.50
N ASN A 53 0.59 5.62 -4.83
CA ASN A 53 -0.25 6.54 -5.60
C ASN A 53 -1.64 5.92 -5.74
N GLN A 54 -2.67 6.64 -5.32
CA GLN A 54 -4.07 6.21 -5.43
C GLN A 54 -4.82 7.26 -6.22
N ASP A 55 -4.71 7.18 -7.54
CA ASP A 55 -5.23 8.19 -8.47
C ASP A 55 -6.73 8.39 -8.29
N GLY A 56 -7.13 9.64 -8.04
CA GLY A 56 -8.52 10.00 -7.92
C GLY A 56 -9.17 9.68 -6.58
N LEU A 57 -8.38 9.26 -5.58
CA LEU A 57 -8.92 8.98 -4.24
C LEU A 57 -9.54 10.24 -3.65
N GLY A 58 -10.73 10.09 -3.10
CA GLY A 58 -11.51 11.21 -2.55
C GLY A 58 -12.47 11.84 -3.56
N THR A 59 -12.44 11.37 -4.82
CA THR A 59 -13.38 11.81 -5.86
C THR A 59 -14.52 10.79 -6.02
N PRO A 60 -15.62 11.12 -6.76
CA PRO A 60 -16.68 10.14 -6.98
C PRO A 60 -16.25 8.85 -7.66
N SER A 61 -15.14 8.86 -8.41
CA SER A 61 -14.65 7.66 -9.09
C SER A 61 -13.88 6.73 -8.15
N PHE A 62 -13.40 7.23 -6.99
CA PHE A 62 -12.70 6.42 -6.00
C PHE A 62 -12.89 7.05 -4.62
N ARG A 63 -13.93 6.63 -3.91
CA ARG A 63 -14.31 7.23 -2.64
C ARG A 63 -13.46 6.73 -1.48
N GLU A 64 -13.25 7.58 -0.47
CA GLU A 64 -12.54 7.20 0.75
C GLU A 64 -13.19 6.00 1.43
N GLU A 65 -14.52 5.91 1.42
CA GLU A 65 -15.26 4.79 2.03
C GLU A 65 -14.95 3.46 1.35
N GLU A 66 -14.47 3.48 0.11
CA GLU A 66 -14.06 2.29 -0.63
C GLU A 66 -12.60 1.93 -0.36
N PHE A 67 -11.76 2.93 -0.16
CA PHE A 67 -10.32 2.74 0.04
C PHE A 67 -9.96 2.40 1.48
N ARG A 68 -10.47 3.15 2.44
CA ARG A 68 -10.00 3.13 3.83
C ARG A 68 -10.16 1.77 4.52
N PRO A 69 -11.32 1.08 4.39
CA PRO A 69 -11.45 -0.22 5.06
C PRO A 69 -10.45 -1.26 4.58
N LEU A 70 -10.15 -1.26 3.27
CA LEU A 70 -9.20 -2.22 2.70
C LEU A 70 -7.76 -1.86 3.04
N GLN A 71 -7.45 -0.57 3.10
CA GLN A 71 -6.13 -0.13 3.57
C GLN A 71 -5.91 -0.53 5.03
N ASN A 72 -6.91 -0.34 5.88
CA ASN A 72 -6.82 -0.76 7.27
C ASN A 72 -6.68 -2.28 7.39
N LEU A 73 -7.41 -3.04 6.57
CA LEU A 73 -7.31 -4.50 6.55
C LEU A 73 -5.89 -4.94 6.18
N LEU A 74 -5.30 -4.35 5.17
CA LEU A 74 -3.93 -4.67 4.76
C LEU A 74 -2.94 -4.42 5.90
N VAL A 75 -3.01 -3.26 6.51
CA VAL A 75 -2.11 -2.90 7.62
C VAL A 75 -2.32 -3.85 8.80
N ASP A 76 -3.57 -4.19 9.13
CA ASP A 76 -3.88 -5.09 10.25
C ASP A 76 -3.39 -6.51 9.99
N ILE A 77 -3.57 -7.03 8.78
CA ILE A 77 -3.07 -8.35 8.42
C ILE A 77 -1.55 -8.42 8.58
N LEU A 78 -0.84 -7.45 8.02
CA LEU A 78 0.62 -7.43 8.08
C LEU A 78 1.10 -7.22 9.51
N SER A 79 0.43 -6.38 10.28
CA SER A 79 0.75 -6.18 11.70
C SER A 79 0.60 -7.47 12.50
N SER A 80 -0.42 -8.28 12.21
CA SER A 80 -0.60 -9.57 12.87
C SER A 80 0.54 -10.54 12.60
N GLN A 81 1.29 -10.32 11.53
CA GLN A 81 2.47 -11.10 11.14
C GLN A 81 3.78 -10.47 11.58
N GLY A 82 3.71 -9.45 12.46
CA GLY A 82 4.89 -8.76 12.95
C GLY A 82 5.48 -7.76 11.96
N ILE A 83 4.74 -7.38 10.93
CA ILE A 83 5.19 -6.44 9.92
C ILE A 83 4.46 -5.12 10.13
N VAL A 84 5.15 -4.14 10.73
CA VAL A 84 4.57 -2.85 11.09
C VAL A 84 5.23 -1.76 10.26
N PHE A 85 4.43 -0.91 9.63
CA PHE A 85 4.94 0.21 8.85
C PHE A 85 5.24 1.38 9.78
N GLU A 86 6.43 1.94 9.64
CA GLU A 86 6.82 3.15 10.38
C GLU A 86 6.03 4.35 9.90
N ALA A 87 5.71 4.39 8.61
CA ALA A 87 4.89 5.44 8.01
C ALA A 87 4.17 4.90 6.77
N VAL A 88 3.02 5.49 6.46
CA VAL A 88 2.25 5.22 5.25
C VAL A 88 1.99 6.56 4.58
N ARG A 89 2.39 6.69 3.32
CA ARG A 89 2.19 7.91 2.53
C ARG A 89 1.34 7.58 1.32
N VAL A 90 0.22 8.25 1.19
CA VAL A 90 -0.75 8.05 0.10
C VAL A 90 -0.84 9.34 -0.70
N CYS A 91 -0.63 9.27 -2.01
CA CYS A 91 -0.89 10.38 -2.91
C CYS A 91 -2.20 10.14 -3.63
N PRO A 92 -3.25 10.96 -3.39
CA PRO A 92 -4.57 10.76 -4.00
C PRO A 92 -4.70 11.40 -5.38
N HIS A 93 -3.70 12.11 -5.83
CA HIS A 93 -3.78 12.93 -7.04
C HIS A 93 -3.43 12.12 -8.29
N THR A 94 -3.95 12.56 -9.43
CA THR A 94 -3.53 12.04 -10.73
C THR A 94 -2.29 12.79 -11.21
N ALA A 95 -1.65 12.28 -12.28
CA ALA A 95 -0.48 12.96 -12.86
C ALA A 95 -0.81 14.39 -13.33
N ALA A 96 -2.05 14.62 -13.76
CA ALA A 96 -2.49 15.93 -14.23
C ALA A 96 -2.54 16.99 -13.13
N ASP A 97 -2.63 16.58 -11.86
CA ASP A 97 -2.71 17.49 -10.72
C ASP A 97 -1.38 18.15 -10.37
N ARG A 98 -0.27 17.62 -10.87
CA ARG A 98 1.09 18.14 -10.68
C ARG A 98 1.43 18.37 -9.21
N CYS A 99 1.06 17.42 -8.34
CA CYS A 99 1.36 17.49 -6.92
C CYS A 99 2.81 17.06 -6.63
N ASP A 100 3.26 17.32 -5.39
CA ASP A 100 4.60 16.94 -4.93
C ASP A 100 4.63 15.55 -4.30
N CYS A 101 3.48 14.95 -4.00
CA CYS A 101 3.42 13.67 -3.29
C CYS A 101 3.43 12.45 -4.22
N ARG A 102 3.18 12.64 -5.53
CA ARG A 102 3.07 11.54 -6.47
C ARG A 102 4.44 10.98 -6.86
N LYS A 103 4.55 9.63 -6.90
CA LYS A 103 5.69 8.94 -7.47
C LYS A 103 5.65 9.00 -9.01
N PRO A 104 6.75 8.95 -9.69
CA PRO A 104 8.10 8.90 -9.17
C PRO A 104 8.57 10.17 -8.55
#